data_af5859f94578929fb2610f6d6bf56311
#
_entry.id   af5859f94578929fb2610f6d6bf56311
#
_cell.length_a   1.000
_cell.length_b   1.000
_cell.length_c   1.000
_cell.angle_alpha   90.00
_cell.angle_beta   90.00
_cell.angle_gamma   90.00
#
_symmetry.space_group_name_H-M   'P 1'
#
loop_
_entity.id
_entity.type
_entity.pdbx_description
1 polymer ?
#
loop_
_entity_poly.entity_id
_entity_poly.type
_entity_poly.pdbx_seq_one_letter_code
_entity_poly.pdbx_strand_id
1 'polypeptide(L)'
;GFAAALQAAGLHALRFTFPYIEAGRRMPGPAAHALLTWRAVTAAARQRGNGPVVACGKSYGGRMASMAAAEEPGLDVAGLAYLGYPLHPPGKPEKPRIEHLPAVAQPQLFVEGTNDPFVQPLAQLEEAVASCQSARIAWIDGGGHSFEVKGRKQAPAEIGASLAPLVAEFVRGIA
;
A
#
# COMPACT_ATOMS: atom_id res chain seq x y z
N GLY A 1 13.62 -6.53 7.66
CA GLY A 1 12.88 -5.29 7.78
C GLY A 1 11.38 -5.53 8.00
N PHE A 2 10.52 -4.93 7.17
CA PHE A 2 9.08 -4.85 7.36
C PHE A 2 8.39 -6.20 7.65
N ALA A 3 8.52 -7.20 6.76
CA ALA A 3 7.88 -8.51 6.95
C ALA A 3 8.35 -9.24 8.23
N ALA A 4 9.64 -9.14 8.58
CA ALA A 4 10.15 -9.73 9.82
C ALA A 4 9.58 -9.02 11.07
N ALA A 5 9.39 -7.70 11.01
CA ALA A 5 8.76 -6.94 12.09
C ALA A 5 7.26 -7.26 12.24
N LEU A 6 6.52 -7.46 11.14
CA LEU A 6 5.14 -7.96 11.19
C LEU A 6 5.07 -9.36 11.82
N GLN A 7 6.00 -10.24 11.44
CA GLN A 7 6.08 -11.59 12.00
C GLN A 7 6.38 -11.57 13.50
N ALA A 8 7.30 -10.70 13.95
CA ALA A 8 7.57 -10.49 15.37
C ALA A 8 6.34 -9.92 16.13
N ALA A 9 5.46 -9.20 15.43
CA ALA A 9 4.18 -8.73 15.96
C ALA A 9 3.05 -9.79 15.91
N GLY A 10 3.35 -11.04 15.53
CA GLY A 10 2.40 -12.16 15.46
C GLY A 10 1.57 -12.21 14.18
N LEU A 11 1.95 -11.46 13.14
CA LEU A 11 1.26 -11.46 11.85
C LEU A 11 2.06 -12.27 10.81
N HIS A 12 1.38 -13.18 10.13
CA HIS A 12 1.98 -13.87 8.99
C HIS A 12 2.08 -12.94 7.78
N ALA A 13 3.21 -12.98 7.07
CA ALA A 13 3.43 -12.16 5.87
C ALA A 13 3.82 -13.04 4.67
N LEU A 14 2.96 -13.05 3.66
CA LEU A 14 3.27 -13.61 2.35
C LEU A 14 3.83 -12.49 1.47
N ARG A 15 5.03 -12.69 0.92
CA ARG A 15 5.67 -11.73 0.01
C ARG A 15 5.69 -12.29 -1.41
N PHE A 16 5.54 -11.41 -2.37
CA PHE A 16 5.63 -11.74 -3.78
C PHE A 16 6.29 -10.61 -4.58
N THR A 17 6.72 -10.92 -5.76
CA THR A 17 7.17 -9.97 -6.78
C THR A 17 6.21 -9.99 -7.98
N PHE A 18 6.06 -8.84 -8.62
CA PHE A 18 5.26 -8.79 -9.85
C PHE A 18 6.00 -9.45 -11.02
N PRO A 19 5.29 -10.07 -11.96
CA PRO A 19 5.90 -10.81 -13.09
C PRO A 19 6.89 -10.00 -13.92
N TYR A 20 6.71 -8.67 -14.03
CA TYR A 20 7.67 -7.85 -14.77
C TYR A 20 9.05 -7.79 -14.10
N ILE A 21 9.10 -7.84 -12.75
CA ILE A 21 10.36 -7.87 -11.98
C ILE A 21 11.04 -9.24 -12.19
N GLU A 22 10.28 -10.33 -12.09
CA GLU A 22 10.78 -11.69 -12.37
C GLU A 22 11.34 -11.82 -13.78
N ALA A 23 10.74 -11.12 -14.75
CA ALA A 23 11.23 -11.02 -16.12
C ALA A 23 12.40 -10.04 -16.31
N GLY A 24 12.98 -9.51 -15.22
CA GLY A 24 14.11 -8.56 -15.27
C GLY A 24 13.75 -7.18 -15.83
N ARG A 25 12.48 -6.83 -15.93
CA ARG A 25 12.05 -5.55 -16.49
C ARG A 25 12.00 -4.48 -15.38
N ARG A 26 12.42 -3.26 -15.73
CA ARG A 26 12.38 -2.11 -14.80
C ARG A 26 11.02 -1.44 -14.74
N MET A 27 10.24 -1.51 -15.81
CA MET A 27 8.92 -0.86 -15.90
C MET A 27 7.81 -1.91 -15.88
N PRO A 28 6.73 -1.66 -15.13
CA PRO A 28 5.55 -2.51 -15.17
C PRO A 28 4.94 -2.48 -16.58
N GLY A 29 4.41 -3.61 -17.01
CA GLY A 29 3.57 -3.71 -18.20
C GLY A 29 2.16 -3.15 -17.96
N PRO A 30 1.17 -3.58 -18.76
CA PRO A 30 -0.23 -3.20 -18.55
C PRO A 30 -0.70 -3.46 -17.12
N ALA A 31 -1.49 -2.54 -16.56
CA ALA A 31 -2.00 -2.65 -15.20
C ALA A 31 -2.75 -3.98 -14.96
N ALA A 32 -3.46 -4.48 -15.96
CA ALA A 32 -4.17 -5.75 -15.90
C ALA A 32 -3.31 -6.93 -15.38
N HIS A 33 -2.03 -6.98 -15.75
CA HIS A 33 -1.13 -8.02 -15.23
C HIS A 33 -0.91 -7.92 -13.72
N ALA A 34 -0.81 -6.71 -13.19
CA ALA A 34 -0.64 -6.49 -11.75
C ALA A 34 -1.95 -6.78 -10.99
N LEU A 35 -3.10 -6.45 -11.55
CA LEU A 35 -4.41 -6.76 -10.97
C LEU A 35 -4.62 -8.28 -10.89
N LEU A 36 -4.34 -9.01 -11.97
CA LEU A 36 -4.36 -10.48 -11.99
C LEU A 36 -3.38 -11.09 -10.97
N THR A 37 -2.20 -10.50 -10.82
CA THR A 37 -1.22 -10.94 -9.83
C THR A 37 -1.77 -10.77 -8.40
N TRP A 38 -2.38 -9.64 -8.09
CA TRP A 38 -3.01 -9.41 -6.78
C TRP A 38 -4.12 -10.44 -6.50
N ARG A 39 -4.99 -10.72 -7.47
CA ARG A 39 -6.04 -11.74 -7.35
C ARG A 39 -5.46 -13.13 -7.06
N ALA A 40 -4.44 -13.54 -7.81
CA ALA A 40 -3.79 -14.84 -7.63
C ALA A 40 -3.10 -14.96 -6.28
N VAL A 41 -2.38 -13.92 -5.84
CA VAL A 41 -1.69 -13.90 -4.55
C VAL A 41 -2.68 -13.91 -3.39
N THR A 42 -3.77 -13.15 -3.48
CA THR A 42 -4.83 -13.12 -2.47
C THR A 42 -5.48 -14.49 -2.34
N ALA A 43 -5.85 -15.13 -3.45
CA ALA A 43 -6.39 -16.48 -3.46
C ALA A 43 -5.42 -17.50 -2.83
N ALA A 44 -4.12 -17.40 -3.16
CA ALA A 44 -3.09 -18.25 -2.56
C ALA A 44 -2.89 -17.98 -1.05
N ALA A 45 -3.06 -16.75 -0.59
CA ALA A 45 -3.00 -16.42 0.84
C ALA A 45 -4.19 -17.02 1.60
N ARG A 46 -5.39 -16.92 1.04
CA ARG A 46 -6.63 -17.51 1.61
C ARG A 46 -6.55 -19.03 1.75
N GLN A 47 -5.87 -19.70 0.83
CA GLN A 47 -5.65 -21.16 0.91
C GLN A 47 -4.67 -21.58 2.02
N ARG A 48 -3.85 -20.64 2.54
CA ARG A 48 -2.83 -20.92 3.56
C ARG A 48 -3.29 -20.70 4.99
N GLY A 49 -4.46 -20.10 5.19
CA GLY A 49 -4.99 -19.83 6.53
C GLY A 49 -6.42 -19.32 6.50
N ASN A 50 -7.09 -19.40 7.63
CA ASN A 50 -8.50 -18.99 7.79
C ASN A 50 -8.67 -17.58 8.35
N GLY A 51 -7.57 -16.88 8.66
CA GLY A 51 -7.59 -15.52 9.20
C GLY A 51 -7.86 -14.46 8.14
N PRO A 52 -8.11 -13.22 8.56
CA PRO A 52 -8.28 -12.10 7.65
C PRO A 52 -6.99 -11.84 6.85
N VAL A 53 -7.13 -11.60 5.55
CA VAL A 53 -6.03 -11.22 4.66
C VAL A 53 -6.06 -9.72 4.45
N VAL A 54 -4.93 -9.06 4.63
CA VAL A 54 -4.75 -7.63 4.32
C VAL A 54 -3.78 -7.48 3.16
N ALA A 55 -4.18 -6.78 2.11
CA ALA A 55 -3.31 -6.45 1.00
C ALA A 55 -2.43 -5.26 1.39
N CYS A 56 -1.12 -5.46 1.46
CA CYS A 56 -0.16 -4.40 1.77
C CYS A 56 0.78 -4.17 0.59
N GLY A 57 0.82 -2.96 0.04
CA GLY A 57 1.63 -2.66 -1.13
C GLY A 57 2.38 -1.34 -1.04
N LYS A 58 3.66 -1.35 -1.48
CA LYS A 58 4.45 -0.12 -1.59
C LYS A 58 4.23 0.52 -2.96
N SER A 59 4.01 1.84 -2.99
CA SER A 59 3.95 2.65 -4.21
C SER A 59 3.03 2.03 -5.27
N TYR A 60 3.56 1.72 -6.45
CA TYR A 60 2.83 1.05 -7.53
C TYR A 60 2.05 -0.18 -7.05
N GLY A 61 2.65 -1.01 -6.18
CA GLY A 61 2.01 -2.21 -5.65
C GLY A 61 0.75 -1.90 -4.85
N GLY A 62 0.77 -0.87 -4.02
CA GLY A 62 -0.39 -0.40 -3.25
C GLY A 62 -1.50 0.13 -4.15
N ARG A 63 -1.15 0.96 -5.13
CA ARG A 63 -2.11 1.47 -6.10
C ARG A 63 -2.75 0.34 -6.92
N MET A 64 -1.99 -0.68 -7.34
CA MET A 64 -2.57 -1.82 -8.05
C MET A 64 -3.49 -2.66 -7.15
N ALA A 65 -3.18 -2.78 -5.86
CA ALA A 65 -4.08 -3.42 -4.91
C ALA A 65 -5.42 -2.67 -4.78
N SER A 66 -5.38 -1.33 -4.65
CA SER A 66 -6.59 -0.52 -4.58
C SER A 66 -7.43 -0.61 -5.85
N MET A 67 -6.80 -0.60 -7.03
CA MET A 67 -7.51 -0.78 -8.29
C MET A 67 -8.17 -2.16 -8.40
N ALA A 68 -7.46 -3.22 -8.00
CA ALA A 68 -8.01 -4.57 -8.00
C ALA A 68 -9.15 -4.75 -6.98
N ALA A 69 -9.09 -4.05 -5.85
CA ALA A 69 -10.15 -4.07 -4.84
C ALA A 69 -11.41 -3.31 -5.28
N ALA A 70 -11.24 -2.27 -6.11
CA ALA A 70 -12.35 -1.45 -6.64
C ALA A 70 -13.07 -2.09 -7.83
N GLU A 71 -12.54 -3.16 -8.43
CA GLU A 71 -13.22 -3.89 -9.53
C GLU A 71 -14.32 -4.82 -9.01
N GLU A 72 -15.20 -5.26 -9.89
CA GLU A 72 -16.20 -6.30 -9.62
C GLU A 72 -15.85 -7.62 -10.37
N PRO A 73 -15.66 -8.75 -9.67
CA PRO A 73 -15.53 -8.85 -8.21
C PRO A 73 -14.23 -8.23 -7.70
N GLY A 74 -14.25 -7.63 -6.50
CA GLY A 74 -13.09 -7.05 -5.84
C GLY A 74 -12.08 -8.10 -5.32
N LEU A 75 -11.06 -7.65 -4.58
CA LEU A 75 -10.17 -8.55 -3.86
C LEU A 75 -10.87 -9.10 -2.60
N ASP A 76 -10.72 -10.40 -2.36
CA ASP A 76 -11.16 -11.05 -1.11
C ASP A 76 -10.14 -10.75 0.02
N VAL A 77 -10.15 -9.50 0.48
CA VAL A 77 -9.30 -9.00 1.57
C VAL A 77 -10.14 -8.26 2.61
N ALA A 78 -9.70 -8.31 3.87
CA ALA A 78 -10.33 -7.61 4.98
C ALA A 78 -9.95 -6.12 5.03
N GLY A 79 -8.86 -5.72 4.38
CA GLY A 79 -8.40 -4.33 4.33
C GLY A 79 -7.20 -4.15 3.41
N LEU A 80 -6.83 -2.90 3.17
CA LEU A 80 -5.69 -2.53 2.35
C LEU A 80 -4.78 -1.55 3.10
N ALA A 81 -3.47 -1.75 3.00
CA ALA A 81 -2.47 -0.83 3.54
C ALA A 81 -1.52 -0.39 2.42
N TYR A 82 -1.37 0.90 2.26
CA TYR A 82 -0.51 1.49 1.24
C TYR A 82 0.70 2.15 1.90
N LEU A 83 1.89 1.81 1.42
CA LEU A 83 3.15 2.39 1.88
C LEU A 83 3.68 3.32 0.78
N GLY A 84 3.47 4.62 0.92
CA GLY A 84 3.80 5.62 -0.09
C GLY A 84 2.88 5.50 -1.31
N TYR A 85 1.60 5.84 -1.17
CA TYR A 85 0.65 5.81 -2.29
C TYR A 85 1.01 6.86 -3.35
N PRO A 86 1.22 6.48 -4.63
CA PRO A 86 1.58 7.44 -5.66
C PRO A 86 0.35 8.16 -6.21
N LEU A 87 -0.15 9.15 -5.44
CA LEU A 87 -1.38 9.90 -5.75
C LEU A 87 -1.36 10.49 -7.16
N HIS A 88 -0.24 11.10 -7.53
CA HIS A 88 0.02 11.66 -8.85
C HIS A 88 1.51 11.51 -9.22
N PRO A 89 1.92 11.70 -10.48
CA PRO A 89 3.34 11.80 -10.81
C PRO A 89 3.97 13.03 -10.11
N PRO A 90 5.23 12.96 -9.68
CA PRO A 90 5.90 14.10 -9.05
C PRO A 90 5.79 15.37 -9.89
N GLY A 91 5.41 16.49 -9.25
CA GLY A 91 5.23 17.77 -9.92
C GLY A 91 4.03 17.87 -10.87
N LYS A 92 3.09 16.91 -10.82
CA LYS A 92 1.88 16.89 -11.67
C LYS A 92 0.61 16.65 -10.83
N PRO A 93 0.30 17.51 -9.86
CA PRO A 93 -0.88 17.34 -9.00
C PRO A 93 -2.21 17.38 -9.78
N GLU A 94 -2.20 17.96 -10.99
CA GLU A 94 -3.36 17.97 -11.90
C GLU A 94 -3.66 16.58 -12.54
N LYS A 95 -2.83 15.58 -12.27
CA LYS A 95 -3.00 14.20 -12.77
C LYS A 95 -3.16 13.18 -11.64
N PRO A 96 -4.17 13.34 -10.77
CA PRO A 96 -4.41 12.41 -9.68
C PRO A 96 -4.78 11.01 -10.21
N ARG A 97 -4.60 10.00 -9.39
CA ARG A 97 -4.85 8.58 -9.71
C ARG A 97 -5.73 7.98 -8.61
N ILE A 98 -6.87 8.59 -8.40
CA ILE A 98 -7.74 8.36 -7.23
C ILE A 98 -9.16 7.98 -7.58
N GLU A 99 -9.56 7.99 -8.85
CA GLU A 99 -10.95 7.85 -9.30
C GLU A 99 -11.61 6.56 -8.79
N HIS A 100 -10.81 5.51 -8.57
CA HIS A 100 -11.29 4.20 -8.10
C HIS A 100 -11.35 4.10 -6.55
N LEU A 101 -10.70 4.99 -5.80
CA LEU A 101 -10.61 4.88 -4.34
C LEU A 101 -11.96 4.87 -3.61
N PRO A 102 -12.96 5.70 -4.01
CA PRO A 102 -14.28 5.67 -3.39
C PRO A 102 -15.05 4.36 -3.60
N ALA A 103 -14.70 3.57 -4.62
CA ALA A 103 -15.29 2.26 -4.88
C ALA A 103 -14.71 1.13 -4.03
N VAL A 104 -13.60 1.36 -3.33
CA VAL A 104 -12.99 0.38 -2.42
C VAL A 104 -13.83 0.30 -1.14
N ALA A 105 -14.50 -0.82 -0.93
CA ALA A 105 -15.40 -1.02 0.22
C ALA A 105 -14.65 -1.36 1.52
N GLN A 106 -13.47 -1.96 1.41
CA GLN A 106 -12.67 -2.38 2.55
C GLN A 106 -12.00 -1.19 3.26
N PRO A 107 -11.74 -1.28 4.58
CA PRO A 107 -10.91 -0.30 5.28
C PRO A 107 -9.54 -0.11 4.63
N GLN A 108 -9.08 1.14 4.56
CA GLN A 108 -7.85 1.53 3.89
C GLN A 108 -6.93 2.31 4.84
N LEU A 109 -5.67 1.92 4.93
CA LEU A 109 -4.61 2.65 5.63
C LEU A 109 -3.62 3.22 4.61
N PHE A 110 -3.46 4.55 4.61
CA PHE A 110 -2.40 5.24 3.88
C PHE A 110 -1.27 5.56 4.87
N VAL A 111 -0.10 4.98 4.67
CA VAL A 111 1.12 5.37 5.39
C VAL A 111 1.94 6.22 4.45
N GLU A 112 2.12 7.51 4.78
CA GLU A 112 2.67 8.50 3.85
C GLU A 112 3.72 9.39 4.50
N GLY A 113 4.75 9.73 3.74
CA GLY A 113 5.74 10.72 4.15
C GLY A 113 5.29 12.15 3.86
N THR A 114 5.46 13.07 4.82
CA THR A 114 5.06 14.47 4.61
C THR A 114 5.92 15.21 3.57
N ASN A 115 7.08 14.66 3.18
CA ASN A 115 7.95 15.17 2.12
C ASN A 115 7.91 14.31 0.84
N ASP A 116 6.93 13.41 0.71
CA ASP A 116 6.80 12.60 -0.50
C ASP A 116 6.31 13.46 -1.68
N PRO A 117 7.08 13.55 -2.78
CA PRO A 117 6.68 14.35 -3.95
C PRO A 117 5.48 13.78 -4.73
N PHE A 118 5.07 12.55 -4.46
CA PHE A 118 3.90 11.91 -5.08
C PHE A 118 2.57 12.32 -4.43
N VAL A 119 2.60 13.04 -3.29
CA VAL A 119 1.40 13.47 -2.55
C VAL A 119 1.39 14.97 -2.25
N GLN A 120 2.21 15.76 -2.94
CA GLN A 120 2.23 17.22 -2.78
C GLN A 120 1.27 17.92 -3.75
N PRO A 121 0.39 18.81 -3.29
CA PRO A 121 0.21 19.26 -1.88
C PRO A 121 -0.52 18.19 -1.02
N LEU A 122 -0.18 18.10 0.28
CA LEU A 122 -0.74 17.09 1.19
C LEU A 122 -2.27 17.12 1.27
N ALA A 123 -2.86 18.31 1.19
CA ALA A 123 -4.31 18.49 1.19
C ALA A 123 -5.02 17.64 0.10
N GLN A 124 -4.37 17.42 -1.05
CA GLN A 124 -4.95 16.61 -2.11
C GLN A 124 -5.10 15.13 -1.71
N LEU A 125 -4.14 14.60 -0.95
CA LEU A 125 -4.28 13.25 -0.40
C LEU A 125 -5.34 13.21 0.71
N GLU A 126 -5.40 14.23 1.56
CA GLU A 126 -6.42 14.33 2.61
C GLU A 126 -7.84 14.34 2.01
N GLU A 127 -8.05 15.11 0.95
CA GLU A 127 -9.32 15.12 0.19
C GLU A 127 -9.63 13.76 -0.44
N ALA A 128 -8.64 13.10 -1.04
CA ALA A 128 -8.80 11.79 -1.63
C ALA A 128 -9.19 10.74 -0.57
N VAL A 129 -8.55 10.76 0.59
CA VAL A 129 -8.85 9.84 1.70
C VAL A 129 -10.22 10.14 2.30
N ALA A 130 -10.61 11.41 2.41
CA ALA A 130 -11.94 11.80 2.87
C ALA A 130 -13.07 11.33 1.92
N SER A 131 -12.78 11.08 0.64
CA SER A 131 -13.73 10.53 -0.33
C SER A 131 -13.90 9.01 -0.24
N CYS A 132 -13.02 8.30 0.47
CA CYS A 132 -13.09 6.86 0.66
C CYS A 132 -14.19 6.47 1.65
N GLN A 133 -14.75 5.27 1.52
CA GLN A 133 -15.80 4.76 2.43
C GLN A 133 -15.27 4.55 3.86
N SER A 134 -14.05 4.07 4.01
CA SER A 134 -13.37 3.85 5.29
C SER A 134 -11.87 3.95 5.08
N ALA A 135 -11.26 5.07 5.43
CA ALA A 135 -9.83 5.27 5.24
C ALA A 135 -9.23 6.19 6.29
N ARG A 136 -7.93 6.02 6.55
CA ARG A 136 -7.15 6.92 7.41
C ARG A 136 -5.73 7.08 6.88
N ILE A 137 -5.08 8.19 7.25
CA ILE A 137 -3.68 8.45 6.96
C ILE A 137 -2.85 8.33 8.25
N ALA A 138 -1.70 7.67 8.13
CA ALA A 138 -0.64 7.69 9.13
C ALA A 138 0.56 8.43 8.52
N TRP A 139 0.78 9.64 8.98
CA TRP A 139 1.88 10.48 8.50
C TRP A 139 3.22 10.11 9.11
N ILE A 140 4.26 10.05 8.28
CA ILE A 140 5.66 9.95 8.68
C ILE A 140 6.29 11.32 8.46
N ASP A 141 6.48 12.06 9.55
CA ASP A 141 7.00 13.41 9.48
C ASP A 141 8.40 13.48 8.87
N GLY A 142 8.58 14.37 7.90
CA GLY A 142 9.79 14.52 7.12
C GLY A 142 10.12 13.37 6.17
N GLY A 143 9.31 12.31 6.14
CA GLY A 143 9.53 11.14 5.28
C GLY A 143 9.36 11.45 3.80
N GLY A 144 10.29 10.97 2.96
CA GLY A 144 10.14 10.93 1.50
C GLY A 144 9.34 9.72 1.03
N HIS A 145 9.34 9.46 -0.29
CA HIS A 145 8.60 8.35 -0.91
C HIS A 145 9.01 6.94 -0.43
N SER A 146 10.22 6.78 0.04
CA SER A 146 10.70 5.54 0.68
C SER A 146 10.87 5.70 2.19
N PHE A 147 10.26 6.76 2.76
CA PHE A 147 10.21 7.07 4.19
C PHE A 147 11.56 7.46 4.79
N GLU A 148 12.55 7.73 3.96
CA GLU A 148 13.81 8.32 4.39
C GLU A 148 13.58 9.75 4.88
N VAL A 149 14.15 10.09 6.03
CA VAL A 149 14.07 11.43 6.63
C VAL A 149 15.43 12.10 6.48
N LYS A 150 15.44 13.33 5.92
CA LYS A 150 16.69 14.12 5.75
C LYS A 150 17.39 14.30 7.09
N GLY A 151 18.69 14.00 7.12
CA GLY A 151 19.52 14.10 8.33
C GLY A 151 19.43 12.87 9.25
N ARG A 152 18.57 11.89 8.99
CA ARG A 152 18.47 10.63 9.72
C ARG A 152 18.94 9.47 8.83
N LYS A 153 20.17 9.00 9.06
CA LYS A 153 20.70 7.87 8.30
C LYS A 153 20.15 6.56 8.88
N GLN A 154 19.29 5.91 8.13
CA GLN A 154 18.71 4.60 8.48
C GLN A 154 18.83 3.64 7.29
N ALA A 155 19.08 2.37 7.58
CA ALA A 155 19.06 1.34 6.54
C ALA A 155 17.61 1.10 6.05
N PRO A 156 17.39 0.73 4.76
CA PRO A 156 16.04 0.44 4.26
C PRO A 156 15.29 -0.61 5.08
N ALA A 157 16.01 -1.58 5.67
CA ALA A 157 15.42 -2.59 6.54
C ALA A 157 14.90 -2.00 7.87
N GLU A 158 15.60 -1.01 8.44
CA GLU A 158 15.19 -0.31 9.66
C GLU A 158 13.96 0.58 9.39
N ILE A 159 13.98 1.32 8.28
CA ILE A 159 12.83 2.11 7.83
C ILE A 159 11.61 1.18 7.67
N GLY A 160 11.77 0.06 6.95
CA GLY A 160 10.69 -0.90 6.80
C GLY A 160 10.18 -1.45 8.14
N ALA A 161 11.07 -1.77 9.08
CA ALA A 161 10.68 -2.26 10.39
C ALA A 161 9.90 -1.21 11.20
N SER A 162 10.23 0.08 11.08
CA SER A 162 9.54 1.16 11.79
C SER A 162 8.09 1.40 11.32
N LEU A 163 7.74 0.99 10.10
CA LEU A 163 6.39 1.09 9.56
C LEU A 163 5.48 -0.08 10.01
N ALA A 164 6.07 -1.21 10.41
CA ALA A 164 5.31 -2.40 10.73
C ALA A 164 4.30 -2.23 11.88
N PRO A 165 4.58 -1.48 12.97
CA PRO A 165 3.61 -1.24 14.04
C PRO A 165 2.32 -0.59 13.56
N LEU A 166 2.39 0.38 12.62
CA LEU A 166 1.23 1.07 12.07
C LEU A 166 0.32 0.10 11.31
N VAL A 167 0.93 -0.77 10.50
CA VAL A 167 0.17 -1.78 9.75
C VAL A 167 -0.35 -2.88 10.68
N ALA A 168 0.42 -3.29 11.69
CA ALA A 168 -0.03 -4.29 12.66
C ALA A 168 -1.20 -3.79 13.50
N GLU A 169 -1.20 -2.53 13.90
CA GLU A 169 -2.34 -1.89 14.59
C GLU A 169 -3.58 -1.90 13.70
N PHE A 170 -3.43 -1.50 12.44
CA PHE A 170 -4.51 -1.49 11.46
C PHE A 170 -5.11 -2.88 11.27
N VAL A 171 -4.27 -3.91 11.09
CA VAL A 171 -4.71 -5.31 10.92
C VAL A 171 -5.51 -5.78 12.13
N ARG A 172 -5.06 -5.47 13.35
CA ARG A 172 -5.79 -5.84 14.58
C ARG A 172 -7.11 -5.10 14.74
N GLY A 173 -7.22 -3.90 14.20
CA GLY A 173 -8.44 -3.09 14.26
C GLY A 173 -9.55 -3.52 13.31
N ILE A 174 -9.24 -4.40 12.34
CA ILE A 174 -10.20 -4.93 11.35
C ILE A 174 -10.40 -6.45 11.45
N ALA A 175 -9.70 -7.11 12.39
CA ALA A 175 -9.78 -8.56 12.64
C ALA A 175 -10.97 -8.94 13.52
#